data_46fc428f6b4be75aaa5011134a8510da
#
_entry.id   46fc428f6b4be75aaa5011134a8510da
#
_cell.length_a   1.000
_cell.length_b   1.000
_cell.length_c   1.000
_cell.angle_alpha   90.00
_cell.angle_beta   90.00
_cell.angle_gamma   90.00
#
_symmetry.space_group_name_H-M   'P 1'
#
loop_
_entity.id
_entity.type
_entity.pdbx_description
1 polymer ?
#
loop_
_entity_poly.entity_id
_entity_poly.type
_entity_poly.pdbx_seq_one_letter_code
_entity_poly.pdbx_strand_id
1 'polypeptide(L)'
;VFKAPATGVLFALEAPYRDDVNRRALLPSLLASATSYVTYINLIGHEAVIPFLNDPENRIGLNVKQLSLASDDKVVWFDAADLASLFTAVEVADVFGALLLGILAGLGGRAMAWLVRWAKTQARTDHFVARVLIGGASLAGLAMVADLMFDAPLTIGPGFEAMAWVVHPANGLGLIALLFGLRIAATIVTLAAGGVGGLFIPLAVQGLILGQFTGQLLNSDRPGLYPTLGLAAFLGAGYRAPISAVMFVAESTGGSFVVPALVAAAVSQLVAGKSSVAEHQHSVRLGHLERRFTLPVTSALDTDVLTVPPDATVAEFMYLHVLGRRERSVAVVDGTAYLGMISLSEVSALERSTWDDTEVGTLLSPDPLAARPTWTLRDAVAAMEQSDVDVLAVTDAEGRFIGTLSADDILKLDEILDETGG
;
A
#
# COMPACT_ATOMS: atom_id res chain seq x y z
N VAL A 1 11.45 5.55 -18.74
CA VAL A 1 11.42 7.00 -18.82
C VAL A 1 12.42 7.62 -17.85
N PHE A 2 12.40 7.26 -16.55
CA PHE A 2 13.27 7.85 -15.54
C PHE A 2 14.60 7.13 -15.33
N LYS A 3 14.88 6.07 -16.08
CA LYS A 3 16.06 5.20 -15.92
C LYS A 3 16.25 4.67 -14.49
N ALA A 4 15.16 4.50 -13.77
CA ALA A 4 15.07 4.01 -12.40
C ALA A 4 14.30 2.68 -12.38
N PRO A 5 14.92 1.56 -12.79
CA PRO A 5 14.23 0.29 -12.94
C PRO A 5 13.74 -0.31 -11.61
N ALA A 6 14.51 -0.24 -10.54
CA ALA A 6 14.10 -0.75 -9.24
C ALA A 6 12.96 0.08 -8.64
N THR A 7 12.99 1.40 -8.83
CA THR A 7 11.87 2.29 -8.46
C THR A 7 10.57 1.88 -9.17
N GLY A 8 10.63 1.56 -10.46
CA GLY A 8 9.46 1.12 -11.22
C GLY A 8 8.83 -0.15 -10.66
N VAL A 9 9.66 -1.11 -10.26
CA VAL A 9 9.20 -2.34 -9.58
C VAL A 9 8.53 -2.02 -8.25
N LEU A 10 9.21 -1.28 -7.39
CA LEU A 10 8.70 -0.95 -6.05
C LEU A 10 7.41 -0.13 -6.13
N PHE A 11 7.34 0.81 -7.08
CA PHE A 11 6.13 1.60 -7.28
C PHE A 11 4.93 0.75 -7.72
N ALA A 12 5.15 -0.24 -8.57
CA ALA A 12 4.11 -1.19 -8.95
C ALA A 12 3.63 -2.07 -7.79
N LEU A 13 4.49 -2.31 -6.80
CA LEU A 13 4.15 -3.08 -5.60
C LEU A 13 3.42 -2.23 -4.54
N GLU A 14 3.87 -0.98 -4.34
CA GLU A 14 3.49 -0.11 -3.23
C GLU A 14 2.28 0.79 -3.56
N ALA A 15 2.27 1.39 -4.77
CA ALA A 15 1.28 2.39 -5.13
C ALA A 15 -0.19 1.90 -5.21
N PRO A 16 -0.52 0.62 -5.51
CA PRO A 16 -1.91 0.17 -5.56
C PRO A 16 -2.60 0.08 -4.20
N TYR A 17 -1.83 -0.07 -3.12
CA TYR A 17 -2.36 -0.30 -1.77
C TYR A 17 -1.86 0.73 -0.77
N ARG A 18 -2.67 1.02 0.27
CA ARG A 18 -2.30 1.98 1.33
C ARG A 18 -1.45 1.36 2.42
N ASP A 19 -1.81 0.15 2.81
CA ASP A 19 -1.28 -0.53 3.99
C ASP A 19 -0.77 -1.95 3.67
N ASP A 20 -0.61 -2.28 2.37
CA ASP A 20 -0.16 -3.57 1.89
C ASP A 20 0.74 -3.45 0.64
N VAL A 21 1.39 -4.55 0.25
CA VAL A 21 2.30 -4.62 -0.89
C VAL A 21 1.89 -5.74 -1.84
N ASN A 22 1.81 -5.44 -3.12
CA ASN A 22 1.41 -6.42 -4.13
C ASN A 22 2.53 -7.39 -4.50
N ARG A 23 2.78 -8.41 -3.67
CA ARG A 23 3.85 -9.40 -3.89
C ARG A 23 3.71 -10.18 -5.21
N ARG A 24 2.49 -10.40 -5.72
CA ARG A 24 2.27 -11.11 -7.01
C ARG A 24 2.74 -10.31 -8.21
N ALA A 25 2.81 -8.99 -8.11
CA ALA A 25 3.32 -8.14 -9.16
C ALA A 25 4.87 -8.11 -9.22
N LEU A 26 5.58 -8.67 -8.23
CA LEU A 26 7.04 -8.58 -8.14
C LEU A 26 7.74 -9.12 -9.39
N LEU A 27 7.51 -10.37 -9.75
CA LEU A 27 8.18 -11.01 -10.88
C LEU A 27 7.81 -10.36 -12.24
N PRO A 28 6.51 -10.13 -12.56
CA PRO A 28 6.14 -9.39 -13.77
C PRO A 28 6.75 -7.99 -13.84
N SER A 29 6.77 -7.26 -12.73
CA SER A 29 7.35 -5.90 -12.66
C SER A 29 8.85 -5.91 -12.85
N LEU A 30 9.58 -6.87 -12.28
CA LEU A 30 11.02 -7.05 -12.47
C LEU A 30 11.34 -7.29 -13.94
N LEU A 31 10.66 -8.21 -14.60
CA LEU A 31 10.88 -8.52 -16.02
C LEU A 31 10.54 -7.33 -16.91
N ALA A 32 9.39 -6.68 -16.70
CA ALA A 32 8.97 -5.51 -17.46
C ALA A 32 9.93 -4.33 -17.28
N SER A 33 10.37 -4.07 -16.05
CA SER A 33 11.29 -2.97 -15.75
C SER A 33 12.69 -3.21 -16.33
N ALA A 34 13.23 -4.42 -16.18
CA ALA A 34 14.54 -4.78 -16.73
C ALA A 34 14.55 -4.70 -18.26
N THR A 35 13.55 -5.28 -18.95
CA THR A 35 13.46 -5.23 -20.40
C THR A 35 13.26 -3.81 -20.91
N SER A 36 12.40 -3.02 -20.26
CA SER A 36 12.19 -1.61 -20.61
C SER A 36 13.46 -0.77 -20.45
N TYR A 37 14.20 -1.00 -19.35
CA TYR A 37 15.46 -0.29 -19.08
C TYR A 37 16.53 -0.62 -20.12
N VAL A 38 16.76 -1.90 -20.41
CA VAL A 38 17.73 -2.35 -21.44
C VAL A 38 17.36 -1.80 -22.81
N THR A 39 16.09 -1.87 -23.19
CA THR A 39 15.61 -1.34 -24.48
C THR A 39 15.82 0.16 -24.56
N TYR A 40 15.46 0.90 -23.51
CA TYR A 40 15.60 2.35 -23.47
C TYR A 40 17.06 2.80 -23.60
N ILE A 41 17.97 2.19 -22.83
CA ILE A 41 19.41 2.52 -22.87
C ILE A 41 20.00 2.26 -24.26
N ASN A 42 19.66 1.14 -24.89
CA ASN A 42 20.17 0.80 -26.21
C ASN A 42 19.64 1.71 -27.34
N LEU A 43 18.42 2.24 -27.19
CA LEU A 43 17.81 3.10 -28.23
C LEU A 43 18.10 4.59 -28.03
N ILE A 44 18.13 5.07 -26.77
CA ILE A 44 18.14 6.51 -26.45
C ILE A 44 19.45 6.94 -25.77
N GLY A 45 20.17 6.00 -25.15
CA GLY A 45 21.45 6.26 -24.49
C GLY A 45 21.40 6.40 -22.99
N HIS A 46 22.58 6.68 -22.41
CA HIS A 46 22.81 6.61 -20.94
C HIS A 46 22.65 7.96 -20.21
N GLU A 47 22.31 9.04 -20.91
CA GLU A 47 22.20 10.36 -20.28
C GLU A 47 21.19 10.38 -19.12
N ALA A 48 21.53 11.05 -18.03
CA ALA A 48 20.66 11.18 -16.88
C ALA A 48 19.40 12.00 -17.24
N VAL A 49 18.23 11.54 -16.83
CA VAL A 49 16.94 12.26 -17.05
C VAL A 49 16.85 13.51 -16.18
N ILE A 50 17.47 13.48 -15.00
CA ILE A 50 17.57 14.62 -14.08
C ILE A 50 19.09 14.87 -13.87
N PRO A 51 19.74 15.70 -14.69
CA PRO A 51 21.20 15.89 -14.66
C PRO A 51 21.70 16.34 -13.27
N PHE A 52 20.97 17.22 -12.60
CA PHE A 52 21.31 17.73 -11.29
C PHE A 52 21.50 16.63 -10.23
N LEU A 53 20.65 15.60 -10.22
CA LEU A 53 20.77 14.50 -9.25
C LEU A 53 21.99 13.61 -9.51
N ASN A 54 22.52 13.65 -10.70
CA ASN A 54 23.68 12.85 -11.12
C ASN A 54 24.99 13.65 -11.15
N ASP A 55 24.96 14.91 -10.72
CA ASP A 55 26.16 15.75 -10.68
C ASP A 55 27.18 15.19 -9.67
N PRO A 56 28.45 14.99 -10.07
CA PRO A 56 29.50 14.51 -9.16
C PRO A 56 29.72 15.41 -7.92
N GLU A 57 29.50 16.72 -8.02
CA GLU A 57 29.62 17.65 -6.89
C GLU A 57 28.53 17.43 -5.84
N ASN A 58 27.39 16.87 -6.23
CA ASN A 58 26.30 16.52 -5.33
C ASN A 58 26.45 15.12 -4.72
N ARG A 59 27.42 14.33 -5.17
CA ARG A 59 27.75 13.00 -4.63
C ARG A 59 28.70 13.14 -3.45
N ILE A 60 28.14 13.28 -2.26
CA ILE A 60 28.94 13.38 -1.04
C ILE A 60 29.53 12.00 -0.69
N GLY A 61 30.83 11.92 -0.63
CA GLY A 61 31.59 10.89 0.05
C GLY A 61 32.07 9.67 -0.74
N LEU A 62 31.61 9.46 -1.95
CA LEU A 62 32.20 8.45 -2.83
C LEU A 62 33.23 9.13 -3.73
N ASN A 63 34.50 8.88 -3.46
CA ASN A 63 35.60 9.38 -4.29
C ASN A 63 35.56 8.66 -5.64
N VAL A 64 34.83 9.24 -6.62
CA VAL A 64 34.58 8.68 -7.95
C VAL A 64 35.87 8.31 -8.70
N LYS A 65 37.02 8.87 -8.29
CA LYS A 65 38.34 8.43 -8.78
C LYS A 65 38.65 6.96 -8.46
N GLN A 66 38.09 6.39 -7.41
CA GLN A 66 38.26 4.96 -7.10
C GLN A 66 37.33 4.04 -7.91
N LEU A 67 36.14 4.54 -8.32
CA LEU A 67 35.25 3.75 -9.18
C LEU A 67 35.67 3.75 -10.66
N SER A 68 36.36 4.79 -11.15
CA SER A 68 36.86 4.84 -12.53
C SER A 68 38.04 3.91 -12.80
N LEU A 69 38.66 3.33 -11.78
CA LEU A 69 39.70 2.33 -11.88
C LEU A 69 39.19 0.90 -12.00
N ALA A 70 37.88 0.68 -11.92
CA ALA A 70 37.24 -0.62 -12.06
C ALA A 70 36.90 -1.00 -13.50
N SER A 71 37.67 -0.50 -14.51
CA SER A 71 37.52 -0.93 -15.90
C SER A 71 38.22 -2.27 -16.23
N ASP A 72 38.84 -2.91 -15.25
CA ASP A 72 39.39 -4.27 -15.39
C ASP A 72 38.60 -5.25 -14.52
N ASP A 73 37.69 -5.98 -15.17
CA ASP A 73 37.12 -7.33 -14.87
C ASP A 73 37.06 -7.84 -13.41
N LYS A 74 37.01 -6.97 -12.38
CA LYS A 74 36.82 -7.39 -11.00
C LYS A 74 35.48 -6.87 -10.46
N VAL A 75 34.58 -7.80 -10.18
CA VAL A 75 33.38 -7.54 -9.37
C VAL A 75 33.83 -6.97 -8.02
N VAL A 76 33.64 -5.66 -7.83
CA VAL A 76 33.95 -4.99 -6.57
C VAL A 76 32.80 -5.29 -5.62
N TRP A 77 33.05 -6.18 -4.66
CA TRP A 77 32.17 -6.36 -3.50
C TRP A 77 32.30 -5.12 -2.61
N PHE A 78 31.17 -4.58 -2.15
CA PHE A 78 31.17 -3.49 -1.16
C PHE A 78 31.92 -3.96 0.08
N ASP A 79 32.99 -3.28 0.46
CA ASP A 79 33.68 -3.54 1.73
C ASP A 79 32.87 -2.92 2.88
N ALA A 80 32.97 -3.54 4.07
CA ALA A 80 32.33 -3.01 5.28
C ALA A 80 32.77 -1.59 5.62
N ALA A 81 33.98 -1.18 5.18
CA ALA A 81 34.48 0.19 5.29
C ALA A 81 33.72 1.18 4.40
N ASP A 82 33.28 0.77 3.20
CA ASP A 82 32.46 1.60 2.33
C ASP A 82 31.04 1.81 2.89
N LEU A 83 30.47 0.77 3.50
CA LEU A 83 29.22 0.88 4.24
C LEU A 83 29.36 1.80 5.47
N ALA A 84 30.44 1.70 6.22
CA ALA A 84 30.71 2.57 7.35
C ALA A 84 30.86 4.05 6.94
N SER A 85 31.47 4.32 5.76
CA SER A 85 31.60 5.68 5.21
C SER A 85 30.26 6.31 4.83
N LEU A 86 29.27 5.52 4.41
CA LEU A 86 27.90 5.98 4.16
C LEU A 86 27.21 6.47 5.45
N PHE A 87 27.51 5.85 6.60
CA PHE A 87 26.94 6.23 7.89
C PHE A 87 27.70 7.38 8.56
N THR A 88 29.01 7.51 8.33
CA THR A 88 29.83 8.60 8.92
C THR A 88 29.66 9.93 8.20
N ALA A 89 29.10 9.96 6.99
CA ALA A 89 28.85 11.19 6.24
C ALA A 89 27.57 11.94 6.66
N VAL A 90 26.72 11.35 7.53
CA VAL A 90 25.48 11.98 7.99
C VAL A 90 25.74 12.72 9.30
N GLU A 91 25.64 14.04 9.27
CA GLU A 91 25.73 14.86 10.47
C GLU A 91 24.39 14.87 11.24
N VAL A 92 24.45 15.05 12.55
CA VAL A 92 23.25 15.16 13.40
C VAL A 92 22.34 16.29 12.92
N ALA A 93 22.92 17.38 12.42
CA ALA A 93 22.18 18.51 11.83
C ALA A 93 21.35 18.08 10.60
N ASP A 94 21.88 17.18 9.76
CA ASP A 94 21.14 16.66 8.59
C ASP A 94 19.91 15.85 8.99
N VAL A 95 19.99 15.10 10.08
CA VAL A 95 18.85 14.34 10.61
C VAL A 95 17.75 15.29 11.10
N PHE A 96 18.10 16.36 11.83
CA PHE A 96 17.11 17.36 12.23
C PHE A 96 16.50 18.08 11.03
N GLY A 97 17.32 18.43 10.04
CA GLY A 97 16.82 19.00 8.79
C GLY A 97 15.90 18.06 8.02
N ALA A 98 16.23 16.76 7.97
CA ALA A 98 15.39 15.73 7.35
C ALA A 98 14.05 15.56 8.08
N LEU A 99 14.05 15.61 9.44
CA LEU A 99 12.82 15.59 10.25
C LEU A 99 11.92 16.79 9.92
N LEU A 100 12.49 18.02 9.95
CA LEU A 100 11.75 19.24 9.62
C LEU A 100 11.15 19.15 8.20
N LEU A 101 11.99 18.80 7.23
CA LEU A 101 11.56 18.66 5.84
C LEU A 101 10.50 17.57 5.68
N GLY A 102 10.62 16.45 6.40
CA GLY A 102 9.61 15.39 6.44
C GLY A 102 8.25 15.89 6.92
N ILE A 103 8.24 16.72 7.98
CA ILE A 103 6.99 17.35 8.48
C ILE A 103 6.39 18.26 7.41
N LEU A 104 7.19 19.15 6.83
CA LEU A 104 6.74 20.08 5.78
C LEU A 104 6.22 19.35 4.54
N ALA A 105 6.94 18.32 4.11
CA ALA A 105 6.55 17.48 2.95
C ALA A 105 5.27 16.68 3.25
N GLY A 106 5.10 16.16 4.45
CA GLY A 106 3.88 15.47 4.86
C GLY A 106 2.65 16.39 4.86
N LEU A 107 2.78 17.60 5.40
CA LEU A 107 1.73 18.63 5.35
C LEU A 107 1.43 19.04 3.90
N GLY A 108 2.48 19.26 3.10
CA GLY A 108 2.37 19.57 1.67
C GLY A 108 1.70 18.45 0.88
N GLY A 109 2.03 17.19 1.15
CA GLY A 109 1.40 16.02 0.56
C GLY A 109 -0.11 15.91 0.88
N ARG A 110 -0.49 16.19 2.15
CA ARG A 110 -1.92 16.29 2.54
C ARG A 110 -2.65 17.40 1.81
N ALA A 111 -2.05 18.59 1.76
CA ALA A 111 -2.60 19.74 1.05
C ALA A 111 -2.78 19.42 -0.45
N MET A 112 -1.75 18.83 -1.08
CA MET A 112 -1.78 18.42 -2.47
C MET A 112 -2.86 17.37 -2.76
N ALA A 113 -2.99 16.35 -1.89
CA ALA A 113 -4.04 15.35 -2.01
C ALA A 113 -5.44 15.95 -1.89
N TRP A 114 -5.64 16.94 -1.03
CA TRP A 114 -6.89 17.68 -0.91
C TRP A 114 -7.17 18.53 -2.16
N LEU A 115 -6.17 19.29 -2.64
CA LEU A 115 -6.27 20.10 -3.85
C LEU A 115 -6.57 19.26 -5.09
N VAL A 116 -5.92 18.12 -5.25
CA VAL A 116 -6.16 17.19 -6.37
C VAL A 116 -7.59 16.66 -6.34
N ARG A 117 -8.11 16.25 -5.18
CA ARG A 117 -9.51 15.82 -5.05
C ARG A 117 -10.47 16.95 -5.42
N TRP A 118 -10.23 18.17 -4.90
CA TRP A 118 -11.02 19.33 -5.25
C TRP A 118 -10.99 19.61 -6.76
N ALA A 119 -9.82 19.60 -7.39
CA ALA A 119 -9.68 19.83 -8.83
C ALA A 119 -10.48 18.80 -9.66
N LYS A 120 -10.43 17.54 -9.26
CA LYS A 120 -11.18 16.47 -9.94
C LYS A 120 -12.70 16.62 -9.79
N THR A 121 -13.20 17.17 -8.67
CA THR A 121 -14.64 17.49 -8.57
C THR A 121 -15.05 18.57 -9.56
N GLN A 122 -14.21 19.58 -9.77
CA GLN A 122 -14.45 20.61 -10.78
C GLN A 122 -14.43 20.03 -12.20
N ALA A 123 -13.57 19.06 -12.47
CA ALA A 123 -13.47 18.40 -13.76
C ALA A 123 -14.73 17.60 -14.17
N ARG A 124 -15.64 17.30 -13.24
CA ARG A 124 -16.90 16.57 -13.47
C ARG A 124 -18.09 17.45 -13.86
N THR A 125 -17.92 18.77 -13.93
CA THR A 125 -19.00 19.69 -14.31
C THR A 125 -19.30 19.64 -15.81
N ASP A 126 -20.56 19.86 -16.20
CA ASP A 126 -21.04 19.68 -17.59
C ASP A 126 -20.54 20.72 -18.61
N HIS A 127 -19.92 21.82 -18.16
CA HIS A 127 -19.45 22.89 -19.04
C HIS A 127 -18.04 22.64 -19.60
N PHE A 128 -17.86 21.59 -20.37
CA PHE A 128 -16.55 21.15 -20.88
C PHE A 128 -15.78 22.26 -21.61
N VAL A 129 -16.41 22.94 -22.59
CA VAL A 129 -15.74 23.96 -23.42
C VAL A 129 -15.30 25.18 -22.57
N ALA A 130 -16.18 25.69 -21.71
CA ALA A 130 -15.85 26.81 -20.85
C ALA A 130 -14.72 26.46 -19.88
N ARG A 131 -14.74 25.25 -19.31
CA ARG A 131 -13.72 24.77 -18.40
C ARG A 131 -12.35 24.66 -19.07
N VAL A 132 -12.28 24.12 -20.29
CA VAL A 132 -11.03 24.02 -21.06
C VAL A 132 -10.49 25.39 -21.43
N LEU A 133 -11.36 26.32 -21.87
CA LEU A 133 -10.95 27.69 -22.21
C LEU A 133 -10.45 28.47 -20.99
N ILE A 134 -11.16 28.41 -19.87
CA ILE A 134 -10.73 29.05 -18.62
C ILE A 134 -9.43 28.44 -18.10
N GLY A 135 -9.34 27.12 -18.12
CA GLY A 135 -8.12 26.42 -17.70
C GLY A 135 -6.93 26.76 -18.57
N GLY A 136 -7.09 26.76 -19.89
CA GLY A 136 -6.05 27.17 -20.85
C GLY A 136 -5.60 28.61 -20.65
N ALA A 137 -6.56 29.54 -20.51
CA ALA A 137 -6.25 30.94 -20.23
C ALA A 137 -5.52 31.12 -18.88
N SER A 138 -5.93 30.40 -17.85
CA SER A 138 -5.27 30.42 -16.54
C SER A 138 -3.84 29.88 -16.61
N LEU A 139 -3.61 28.78 -17.33
CA LEU A 139 -2.27 28.23 -17.55
C LEU A 139 -1.37 29.19 -18.34
N ALA A 140 -1.91 29.84 -19.38
CA ALA A 140 -1.19 30.87 -20.14
C ALA A 140 -0.81 32.04 -19.22
N GLY A 141 -1.73 32.51 -18.37
CA GLY A 141 -1.46 33.56 -17.40
C GLY A 141 -0.38 33.16 -16.38
N LEU A 142 -0.43 31.93 -15.85
CA LEU A 142 0.61 31.41 -14.94
C LEU A 142 1.98 31.28 -15.62
N ALA A 143 2.01 30.88 -16.91
CA ALA A 143 3.23 30.83 -17.70
C ALA A 143 3.83 32.22 -17.92
N MET A 144 2.98 33.21 -18.25
CA MET A 144 3.41 34.58 -18.43
C MET A 144 3.94 35.22 -17.13
N VAL A 145 3.32 34.90 -15.98
CA VAL A 145 3.85 35.33 -14.67
C VAL A 145 5.19 34.67 -14.40
N ALA A 146 5.33 33.39 -14.70
CA ALA A 146 6.60 32.68 -14.53
C ALA A 146 7.69 33.26 -15.45
N ASP A 147 7.41 33.52 -16.71
CA ASP A 147 8.33 34.11 -17.66
C ASP A 147 8.82 35.50 -17.20
N LEU A 148 7.92 36.35 -16.72
CA LEU A 148 8.26 37.68 -16.17
C LEU A 148 9.10 37.64 -14.88
N MET A 149 8.95 36.59 -14.06
CA MET A 149 9.64 36.49 -12.76
C MET A 149 10.95 35.71 -12.83
N PHE A 150 11.06 34.77 -13.75
CA PHE A 150 12.16 33.80 -13.80
C PHE A 150 12.92 33.84 -15.15
N ASP A 151 12.55 34.70 -16.07
CA ASP A 151 13.04 34.74 -17.47
C ASP A 151 12.86 33.37 -18.19
N ALA A 152 11.87 32.59 -17.76
CA ALA A 152 11.53 31.29 -18.33
C ALA A 152 10.12 30.83 -17.90
N PRO A 153 9.35 30.16 -18.78
CA PRO A 153 7.99 29.68 -18.46
C PRO A 153 7.98 28.43 -17.58
N LEU A 154 8.64 28.48 -16.41
CA LEU A 154 8.90 27.34 -15.51
C LEU A 154 7.66 26.61 -14.98
N THR A 155 6.47 27.12 -15.21
CA THR A 155 5.18 26.49 -14.86
C THR A 155 4.69 25.50 -15.90
N ILE A 156 5.19 25.54 -17.12
CA ILE A 156 4.82 24.65 -18.22
C ILE A 156 5.76 23.44 -18.28
N GLY A 157 5.30 22.38 -18.94
CA GLY A 157 6.07 21.17 -19.19
C GLY A 157 6.27 20.29 -17.95
N PRO A 158 7.08 19.23 -18.06
CA PRO A 158 7.26 18.22 -17.02
C PRO A 158 7.95 18.76 -15.75
N GLY A 159 8.69 19.87 -15.85
CA GLY A 159 9.31 20.54 -14.71
C GLY A 159 10.81 20.30 -14.54
N PHE A 160 11.48 19.66 -15.49
CA PHE A 160 12.95 19.48 -15.43
C PHE A 160 13.70 20.81 -15.43
N GLU A 161 13.23 21.78 -16.23
CA GLU A 161 13.77 23.14 -16.25
C GLU A 161 13.57 23.85 -14.90
N ALA A 162 12.41 23.67 -14.26
CA ALA A 162 12.15 24.21 -12.95
C ALA A 162 13.06 23.58 -11.87
N MET A 163 13.33 22.28 -11.96
CA MET A 163 14.29 21.59 -11.08
C MET A 163 15.70 22.18 -11.26
N ALA A 164 16.16 22.33 -12.50
CA ALA A 164 17.48 22.89 -12.78
C ALA A 164 17.60 24.34 -12.33
N TRP A 165 16.56 25.13 -12.53
CA TRP A 165 16.53 26.54 -12.09
C TRP A 165 16.61 26.65 -10.57
N VAL A 166 15.82 25.86 -9.85
CA VAL A 166 15.66 25.97 -8.39
C VAL A 166 16.95 25.66 -7.63
N VAL A 167 17.77 24.75 -8.12
CA VAL A 167 19.02 24.37 -7.43
C VAL A 167 20.15 25.37 -7.65
N HIS A 168 19.97 26.36 -8.50
CA HIS A 168 20.98 27.39 -8.71
C HIS A 168 21.14 28.26 -7.45
N PRO A 169 22.36 28.42 -6.92
CA PRO A 169 22.61 29.03 -5.63
C PRO A 169 22.24 30.54 -5.56
N ALA A 170 22.16 31.21 -6.70
CA ALA A 170 21.82 32.64 -6.75
C ALA A 170 20.31 32.92 -6.54
N ASN A 171 19.45 31.91 -6.56
CA ASN A 171 18.01 32.08 -6.46
C ASN A 171 17.58 32.32 -5.02
N GLY A 172 16.90 33.46 -4.78
CA GLY A 172 16.46 33.83 -3.44
C GLY A 172 15.24 33.04 -2.96
N LEU A 173 15.12 32.85 -1.63
CA LEU A 173 14.01 32.12 -0.98
C LEU A 173 12.62 32.55 -1.46
N GLY A 174 12.40 33.85 -1.67
CA GLY A 174 11.11 34.37 -2.14
C GLY A 174 10.72 33.88 -3.51
N LEU A 175 11.66 33.79 -4.45
CA LEU A 175 11.44 33.27 -5.79
C LEU A 175 11.20 31.76 -5.77
N ILE A 176 11.91 31.03 -4.94
CA ILE A 176 11.69 29.58 -4.77
C ILE A 176 10.30 29.30 -4.21
N ALA A 177 9.87 30.05 -3.19
CA ALA A 177 8.52 29.93 -2.64
C ALA A 177 7.44 30.30 -3.67
N LEU A 178 7.66 31.35 -4.47
CA LEU A 178 6.78 31.74 -5.55
C LEU A 178 6.64 30.62 -6.60
N LEU A 179 7.77 30.04 -7.04
CA LEU A 179 7.78 28.93 -8.00
C LEU A 179 7.03 27.72 -7.45
N PHE A 180 7.20 27.40 -6.16
CA PHE A 180 6.45 26.34 -5.49
C PHE A 180 4.95 26.54 -5.63
N GLY A 181 4.45 27.74 -5.31
CA GLY A 181 3.02 28.08 -5.42
C GLY A 181 2.51 28.04 -6.87
N LEU A 182 3.25 28.62 -7.81
CA LEU A 182 2.87 28.67 -9.22
C LEU A 182 2.81 27.26 -9.84
N ARG A 183 3.74 26.39 -9.50
CA ARG A 183 3.75 24.98 -9.97
C ARG A 183 2.58 24.17 -9.41
N ILE A 184 2.24 24.37 -8.13
CA ILE A 184 1.00 23.77 -7.55
C ILE A 184 -0.22 24.30 -8.31
N ALA A 185 -0.34 25.61 -8.45
CA ALA A 185 -1.47 26.22 -9.16
C ALA A 185 -1.62 25.68 -10.59
N ALA A 186 -0.53 25.59 -11.35
CA ALA A 186 -0.55 25.03 -12.71
C ALA A 186 -1.02 23.57 -12.74
N THR A 187 -0.55 22.74 -11.81
CA THR A 187 -0.98 21.34 -11.70
C THR A 187 -2.48 21.25 -11.39
N ILE A 188 -2.97 22.04 -10.45
CA ILE A 188 -4.37 22.03 -10.01
C ILE A 188 -5.29 22.57 -11.10
N VAL A 189 -4.91 23.66 -11.78
CA VAL A 189 -5.65 24.21 -12.92
C VAL A 189 -5.75 23.20 -14.06
N THR A 190 -4.65 22.50 -14.38
CA THR A 190 -4.64 21.43 -15.39
C THR A 190 -5.66 20.35 -15.06
N LEU A 191 -5.66 19.85 -13.83
CA LEU A 191 -6.59 18.80 -13.38
C LEU A 191 -8.04 19.31 -13.36
N ALA A 192 -8.28 20.54 -12.89
CA ALA A 192 -9.62 21.14 -12.85
C ALA A 192 -10.18 21.39 -14.26
N ALA A 193 -9.31 21.72 -15.22
CA ALA A 193 -9.68 21.84 -16.64
C ALA A 193 -10.04 20.48 -17.29
N GLY A 194 -9.79 19.36 -16.60
CA GLY A 194 -10.05 18.01 -17.11
C GLY A 194 -8.84 17.37 -17.77
N GLY A 195 -7.64 17.92 -17.57
CA GLY A 195 -6.39 17.32 -18.02
C GLY A 195 -6.14 16.00 -17.31
N VAL A 196 -5.71 14.99 -18.07
CA VAL A 196 -5.36 13.66 -17.56
C VAL A 196 -3.85 13.48 -17.65
N GLY A 197 -3.22 13.08 -16.52
CA GLY A 197 -1.78 12.85 -16.49
C GLY A 197 -1.31 12.26 -15.17
N GLY A 198 -0.07 11.77 -15.16
CA GLY A 198 0.59 11.27 -13.95
C GLY A 198 1.02 12.41 -13.03
N LEU A 199 0.83 12.22 -11.72
CA LEU A 199 1.24 13.19 -10.71
C LEU A 199 2.65 12.92 -10.15
N PHE A 200 3.34 11.89 -10.64
CA PHE A 200 4.66 11.52 -10.15
C PHE A 200 5.68 12.68 -10.29
N ILE A 201 5.84 13.20 -11.50
CA ILE A 201 6.77 14.31 -11.74
C ILE A 201 6.33 15.61 -11.05
N PRO A 202 5.06 16.04 -11.12
CA PRO A 202 4.61 17.19 -10.33
C PRO A 202 4.95 17.09 -8.84
N LEU A 203 4.77 15.94 -8.20
CA LEU A 203 5.11 15.74 -6.80
C LEU A 203 6.63 15.75 -6.58
N ALA A 204 7.42 15.13 -7.46
CA ALA A 204 8.86 15.15 -7.40
C ALA A 204 9.43 16.57 -7.51
N VAL A 205 8.92 17.38 -8.46
CA VAL A 205 9.28 18.79 -8.61
C VAL A 205 8.93 19.60 -7.37
N GLN A 206 7.71 19.44 -6.84
CA GLN A 206 7.28 20.12 -5.63
C GLN A 206 8.18 19.77 -4.43
N GLY A 207 8.51 18.49 -4.29
CA GLY A 207 9.40 18.02 -3.23
C GLY A 207 10.79 18.63 -3.34
N LEU A 208 11.36 18.64 -4.55
CA LEU A 208 12.68 19.22 -4.81
C LEU A 208 12.71 20.74 -4.49
N ILE A 209 11.68 21.49 -4.91
CA ILE A 209 11.55 22.92 -4.63
C ILE A 209 11.46 23.17 -3.11
N LEU A 210 10.60 22.40 -2.42
CA LEU A 210 10.44 22.48 -0.95
C LEU A 210 11.75 22.14 -0.24
N GLY A 211 12.46 21.13 -0.71
CA GLY A 211 13.76 20.74 -0.21
C GLY A 211 14.78 21.87 -0.36
N GLN A 212 14.93 22.45 -1.54
CA GLN A 212 15.81 23.58 -1.78
C GLN A 212 15.48 24.79 -0.88
N PHE A 213 14.20 25.10 -0.76
CA PHE A 213 13.75 26.16 0.16
C PHE A 213 14.20 25.88 1.60
N THR A 214 14.00 24.64 2.07
CA THR A 214 14.39 24.25 3.43
C THR A 214 15.90 24.27 3.62
N GLY A 215 16.67 23.77 2.63
CA GLY A 215 18.13 23.77 2.66
C GLY A 215 18.72 25.18 2.75
N GLN A 216 18.20 26.12 1.96
CA GLN A 216 18.61 27.52 2.04
C GLN A 216 18.19 28.18 3.37
N LEU A 217 16.99 27.87 3.87
CA LEU A 217 16.52 28.40 5.17
C LEU A 217 17.42 27.95 6.32
N LEU A 218 17.96 26.74 6.25
CA LEU A 218 18.87 26.16 7.24
C LEU A 218 20.35 26.54 7.00
N ASN A 219 20.65 27.31 5.94
CA ASN A 219 22.01 27.63 5.48
C ASN A 219 22.89 26.38 5.34
N SER A 220 22.37 25.35 4.70
CA SER A 220 23.10 24.10 4.50
C SER A 220 24.22 24.25 3.48
N ASP A 221 25.42 23.79 3.87
CA ASP A 221 26.61 23.76 2.99
C ASP A 221 26.58 22.60 1.98
N ARG A 222 25.49 21.81 1.97
CA ARG A 222 25.32 20.62 1.11
C ARG A 222 24.23 20.86 0.04
N PRO A 223 24.59 21.38 -1.14
CA PRO A 223 23.61 21.89 -2.11
C PRO A 223 22.66 20.82 -2.66
N GLY A 224 23.08 19.54 -2.75
CA GLY A 224 22.27 18.45 -3.28
C GLY A 224 21.39 17.73 -2.25
N LEU A 225 21.69 17.86 -0.95
CA LEU A 225 21.06 17.08 0.10
C LEU A 225 19.56 17.38 0.21
N TYR A 226 19.19 18.61 0.59
CA TYR A 226 17.80 18.95 0.87
C TYR A 226 16.84 18.86 -0.33
N PRO A 227 17.22 19.29 -1.56
CA PRO A 227 16.41 19.06 -2.76
C PRO A 227 16.07 17.58 -2.96
N THR A 228 17.05 16.71 -2.76
CA THR A 228 16.91 15.25 -2.92
C THR A 228 16.02 14.66 -1.82
N LEU A 229 16.21 15.06 -0.56
CA LEU A 229 15.35 14.65 0.55
C LEU A 229 13.91 15.10 0.36
N GLY A 230 13.71 16.33 -0.10
CA GLY A 230 12.39 16.89 -0.37
C GLY A 230 11.66 16.13 -1.46
N LEU A 231 12.37 15.78 -2.51
CA LEU A 231 11.85 14.94 -3.60
C LEU A 231 11.31 13.60 -3.05
N ALA A 232 12.13 12.88 -2.27
CA ALA A 232 11.71 11.60 -1.67
C ALA A 232 10.53 11.78 -0.72
N ALA A 233 10.61 12.76 0.20
CA ALA A 233 9.59 12.97 1.22
C ALA A 233 8.23 13.39 0.65
N PHE A 234 8.22 14.33 -0.32
CA PHE A 234 6.98 14.83 -0.90
C PHE A 234 6.33 13.81 -1.85
N LEU A 235 7.14 13.13 -2.66
CA LEU A 235 6.67 12.07 -3.53
C LEU A 235 6.11 10.89 -2.73
N GLY A 236 6.85 10.46 -1.69
CA GLY A 236 6.43 9.39 -0.78
C GLY A 236 5.13 9.72 -0.07
N ALA A 237 5.00 10.94 0.49
CA ALA A 237 3.78 11.40 1.14
C ALA A 237 2.60 11.51 0.16
N GLY A 238 2.83 12.01 -1.05
CA GLY A 238 1.80 12.22 -2.07
C GLY A 238 1.14 10.92 -2.52
N TYR A 239 1.93 9.90 -2.83
CA TYR A 239 1.44 8.59 -3.30
C TYR A 239 1.27 7.55 -2.19
N ARG A 240 1.71 7.81 -0.96
CA ARG A 240 1.87 6.79 0.08
C ARG A 240 2.80 5.64 -0.34
N ALA A 241 3.87 5.97 -1.04
CA ALA A 241 4.86 5.04 -1.58
C ALA A 241 6.28 5.48 -1.15
N PRO A 242 6.59 5.47 0.16
CA PRO A 242 7.86 5.98 0.68
C PRO A 242 9.07 5.15 0.22
N ILE A 243 8.95 3.83 0.11
CA ILE A 243 10.06 2.97 -0.32
C ILE A 243 10.41 3.26 -1.77
N SER A 244 9.39 3.37 -2.64
CA SER A 244 9.58 3.73 -4.05
C SER A 244 10.22 5.10 -4.22
N ALA A 245 9.82 6.07 -3.40
CA ALA A 245 10.36 7.43 -3.46
C ALA A 245 11.84 7.48 -3.04
N VAL A 246 12.21 6.75 -1.98
CA VAL A 246 13.60 6.63 -1.55
C VAL A 246 14.44 5.87 -2.57
N MET A 247 13.91 4.80 -3.16
CA MET A 247 14.62 4.07 -4.21
C MET A 247 14.85 4.94 -5.45
N PHE A 248 13.89 5.81 -5.81
CA PHE A 248 14.06 6.77 -6.90
C PHE A 248 15.25 7.71 -6.63
N VAL A 249 15.39 8.19 -5.41
CA VAL A 249 16.56 8.96 -4.98
C VAL A 249 17.83 8.13 -5.05
N ALA A 250 17.82 6.90 -4.55
CA ALA A 250 18.97 6.01 -4.56
C ALA A 250 19.50 5.76 -5.99
N GLU A 251 18.60 5.45 -6.92
CA GLU A 251 18.95 5.21 -8.32
C GLU A 251 19.40 6.49 -9.04
N SER A 252 18.86 7.64 -8.66
CA SER A 252 19.19 8.94 -9.29
C SER A 252 20.49 9.52 -8.77
N THR A 253 20.86 9.30 -7.49
CA THR A 253 22.02 9.91 -6.83
C THR A 253 23.17 8.95 -6.58
N GLY A 254 23.04 7.69 -6.98
CA GLY A 254 24.02 6.65 -6.68
C GLY A 254 24.09 6.26 -5.21
N GLY A 255 23.04 6.53 -4.43
CA GLY A 255 22.90 6.07 -3.04
C GLY A 255 23.37 7.03 -1.95
N SER A 256 23.99 8.16 -2.29
CA SER A 256 24.64 9.08 -1.32
C SER A 256 23.69 9.63 -0.23
N PHE A 257 22.39 9.77 -0.51
CA PHE A 257 21.42 10.41 0.37
C PHE A 257 20.33 9.49 0.91
N VAL A 258 20.49 8.18 0.77
CA VAL A 258 19.44 7.19 1.09
C VAL A 258 19.04 7.25 2.57
N VAL A 259 20.00 7.31 3.50
CA VAL A 259 19.70 7.28 4.95
C VAL A 259 18.87 8.50 5.38
N PRO A 260 19.30 9.77 5.13
CA PRO A 260 18.47 10.92 5.47
C PRO A 260 17.17 10.98 4.67
N ALA A 261 17.12 10.45 3.42
CA ALA A 261 15.89 10.35 2.65
C ALA A 261 14.88 9.36 3.27
N LEU A 262 15.33 8.24 3.83
CA LEU A 262 14.50 7.32 4.60
C LEU A 262 13.85 8.01 5.79
N VAL A 263 14.63 8.81 6.56
CA VAL A 263 14.10 9.57 7.70
C VAL A 263 13.03 10.57 7.24
N ALA A 264 13.34 11.39 6.23
CA ALA A 264 12.42 12.38 5.70
C ALA A 264 11.13 11.75 5.14
N ALA A 265 11.26 10.64 4.39
CA ALA A 265 10.11 9.92 3.83
C ALA A 265 9.25 9.25 4.91
N ALA A 266 9.86 8.63 5.93
CA ALA A 266 9.13 8.03 7.04
C ALA A 266 8.32 9.07 7.83
N VAL A 267 8.96 10.21 8.18
CA VAL A 267 8.28 11.31 8.89
C VAL A 267 7.17 11.90 8.02
N SER A 268 7.42 12.11 6.72
CA SER A 268 6.42 12.65 5.81
C SER A 268 5.20 11.73 5.71
N GLN A 269 5.40 10.43 5.69
CA GLN A 269 4.33 9.43 5.68
C GLN A 269 3.49 9.46 6.96
N LEU A 270 4.13 9.56 8.13
CA LEU A 270 3.44 9.69 9.42
C LEU A 270 2.57 10.95 9.45
N VAL A 271 3.10 12.08 9.00
CA VAL A 271 2.37 13.37 8.96
C VAL A 271 1.28 13.37 7.90
N ALA A 272 1.52 12.81 6.73
CA ALA A 272 0.51 12.70 5.66
C ALA A 272 -0.67 11.80 6.08
N GLY A 273 -0.42 10.82 6.93
CA GLY A 273 -1.43 9.89 7.43
C GLY A 273 -2.08 9.08 6.29
N LYS A 274 -3.40 9.07 6.21
CA LYS A 274 -4.15 8.33 5.17
C LYS A 274 -4.36 9.10 3.85
N SER A 275 -3.80 10.31 3.73
CA SER A 275 -3.96 11.14 2.53
C SER A 275 -3.14 10.60 1.37
N SER A 276 -3.72 10.56 0.16
CA SER A 276 -3.04 10.19 -1.09
C SER A 276 -3.64 10.95 -2.26
N VAL A 277 -2.83 11.25 -3.28
CA VAL A 277 -3.28 11.78 -4.57
C VAL A 277 -3.93 10.70 -5.44
N ALA A 278 -3.65 9.44 -5.16
CA ALA A 278 -4.28 8.28 -5.79
C ALA A 278 -5.60 7.95 -5.09
N GLU A 279 -6.71 8.34 -5.70
CA GLU A 279 -8.06 8.22 -5.13
C GLU A 279 -8.51 6.78 -4.89
N HIS A 280 -8.06 5.85 -5.72
CA HIS A 280 -8.54 4.46 -5.76
C HIS A 280 -7.57 3.46 -5.14
N GLN A 281 -6.67 3.93 -4.26
CA GLN A 281 -5.85 2.99 -3.49
C GLN A 281 -6.73 2.19 -2.52
N HIS A 282 -6.70 0.88 -2.66
CA HIS A 282 -7.32 -0.01 -1.68
C HIS A 282 -6.54 0.05 -0.36
N SER A 283 -7.23 -0.09 0.78
CA SER A 283 -6.55 -0.09 2.09
C SER A 283 -5.60 -1.28 2.22
N VAL A 284 -6.08 -2.46 1.89
CA VAL A 284 -5.34 -3.73 1.94
C VAL A 284 -5.65 -4.50 0.66
N ARG A 285 -4.73 -5.33 0.22
CA ARG A 285 -5.00 -6.32 -0.79
C ARG A 285 -5.97 -7.33 -0.20
N LEU A 286 -7.20 -7.35 -0.69
CA LEU A 286 -8.10 -8.45 -0.43
C LEU A 286 -7.46 -9.69 -1.09
N GLY A 287 -6.83 -10.52 -0.27
CA GLY A 287 -6.35 -11.84 -0.69
C GLY A 287 -7.50 -12.66 -1.24
N HIS A 288 -7.24 -13.73 -1.98
CA HIS A 288 -8.30 -14.64 -2.42
C HIS A 288 -9.10 -15.16 -1.21
N LEU A 289 -8.43 -15.45 -0.10
CA LEU A 289 -9.06 -15.80 1.18
C LEU A 289 -10.01 -14.71 1.71
N GLU A 290 -9.62 -13.43 1.68
CA GLU A 290 -10.49 -12.36 2.19
C GLU A 290 -11.72 -12.10 1.31
N ARG A 291 -11.63 -12.27 -0.01
CA ARG A 291 -12.82 -12.25 -0.88
C ARG A 291 -13.74 -13.41 -0.58
N ARG A 292 -13.19 -14.58 -0.27
CA ARG A 292 -13.94 -15.78 0.06
C ARG A 292 -14.65 -15.65 1.39
N PHE A 293 -14.03 -14.97 2.36
CA PHE A 293 -14.66 -14.64 3.64
C PHE A 293 -15.86 -13.69 3.52
N THR A 294 -16.05 -13.01 2.40
CA THR A 294 -17.28 -12.23 2.11
C THR A 294 -18.39 -13.07 1.48
N LEU A 295 -18.11 -14.31 1.09
CA LEU A 295 -19.13 -15.23 0.61
C LEU A 295 -20.11 -15.58 1.74
N PRO A 296 -21.39 -15.85 1.41
CA PRO A 296 -22.35 -16.29 2.40
C PRO A 296 -21.99 -17.69 2.92
N VAL A 297 -22.35 -17.99 4.14
CA VAL A 297 -22.18 -19.31 4.80
C VAL A 297 -22.68 -20.45 3.92
N THR A 298 -23.74 -20.21 3.16
CA THR A 298 -24.34 -21.20 2.22
C THR A 298 -23.39 -21.67 1.12
N SER A 299 -22.28 -20.93 0.86
CA SER A 299 -21.29 -21.33 -0.15
C SER A 299 -20.41 -22.50 0.26
N ALA A 300 -20.24 -22.73 1.58
CA ALA A 300 -19.46 -23.82 2.15
C ALA A 300 -20.30 -24.74 3.08
N LEU A 301 -21.62 -24.60 3.00
CA LEU A 301 -22.54 -25.34 3.85
C LEU A 301 -22.56 -26.83 3.45
N ASP A 302 -22.30 -27.71 4.41
CA ASP A 302 -22.59 -29.14 4.26
C ASP A 302 -24.01 -29.44 4.74
N THR A 303 -24.83 -29.96 3.81
CA THR A 303 -26.23 -30.34 4.07
C THR A 303 -26.41 -31.84 4.21
N ASP A 304 -25.39 -32.65 3.90
CA ASP A 304 -25.40 -34.11 4.03
C ASP A 304 -24.77 -34.56 5.34
N VAL A 305 -25.19 -33.93 6.42
CA VAL A 305 -24.69 -34.19 7.76
C VAL A 305 -25.64 -35.03 8.58
N LEU A 306 -25.09 -35.91 9.40
CA LEU A 306 -25.88 -36.67 10.33
C LEU A 306 -26.27 -35.81 11.53
N THR A 307 -27.45 -36.06 12.01
CA THR A 307 -28.00 -35.46 13.22
C THR A 307 -28.32 -36.55 14.24
N VAL A 308 -28.36 -36.17 15.50
CA VAL A 308 -28.70 -37.04 16.63
C VAL A 308 -29.99 -36.52 17.26
N PRO A 309 -31.00 -37.39 17.51
CA PRO A 309 -32.16 -36.97 18.23
C PRO A 309 -31.85 -36.73 19.73
N PRO A 310 -32.62 -35.87 20.44
CA PRO A 310 -32.33 -35.51 21.83
C PRO A 310 -32.45 -36.66 22.83
N ASP A 311 -33.25 -37.66 22.50
CA ASP A 311 -33.52 -38.87 23.31
C ASP A 311 -32.48 -39.99 23.08
N ALA A 312 -31.53 -39.78 22.13
CA ALA A 312 -30.42 -40.72 21.93
C ALA A 312 -29.52 -40.73 23.19
N THR A 313 -28.93 -41.90 23.49
CA THR A 313 -28.01 -42.01 24.61
C THR A 313 -26.60 -41.54 24.24
N VAL A 314 -25.84 -41.14 25.24
CA VAL A 314 -24.41 -40.81 25.06
C VAL A 314 -23.62 -41.99 24.48
N ALA A 315 -24.02 -43.24 24.85
CA ALA A 315 -23.41 -44.46 24.32
C ALA A 315 -23.66 -44.56 22.79
N GLU A 316 -24.88 -44.31 22.32
CA GLU A 316 -25.20 -44.30 20.90
C GLU A 316 -24.40 -43.23 20.15
N PHE A 317 -24.35 -42.01 20.68
CA PHE A 317 -23.51 -40.94 20.10
C PHE A 317 -22.05 -41.39 19.97
N MET A 318 -21.46 -41.94 21.04
CA MET A 318 -20.07 -42.38 21.06
C MET A 318 -19.79 -43.52 20.06
N TYR A 319 -20.66 -44.52 20.01
CA TYR A 319 -20.41 -45.70 19.16
C TYR A 319 -20.74 -45.43 17.69
N LEU A 320 -21.80 -44.71 17.38
CA LEU A 320 -22.24 -44.50 16.01
C LEU A 320 -21.50 -43.33 15.33
N HIS A 321 -21.33 -42.22 16.02
CA HIS A 321 -20.78 -40.99 15.44
C HIS A 321 -19.26 -40.87 15.71
N VAL A 322 -18.84 -40.94 16.94
CA VAL A 322 -17.42 -40.71 17.27
C VAL A 322 -16.54 -41.86 16.81
N LEU A 323 -16.84 -43.11 17.22
CA LEU A 323 -16.02 -44.30 16.85
C LEU A 323 -16.34 -44.78 15.43
N GLY A 324 -17.60 -44.76 15.04
CA GLY A 324 -18.03 -45.26 13.73
C GLY A 324 -17.62 -44.33 12.58
N ARG A 325 -17.79 -43.03 12.69
CA ARG A 325 -17.57 -42.05 11.61
C ARG A 325 -16.47 -41.03 11.88
N ARG A 326 -15.89 -41.04 13.08
CA ARG A 326 -14.83 -40.09 13.50
C ARG A 326 -15.27 -38.62 13.60
N GLU A 327 -16.58 -38.38 13.73
CA GLU A 327 -17.11 -37.08 13.95
C GLU A 327 -16.91 -36.65 15.43
N ARG A 328 -16.39 -35.46 15.66
CA ARG A 328 -16.13 -34.95 17.01
C ARG A 328 -17.25 -34.10 17.58
N SER A 329 -18.09 -33.56 16.70
CA SER A 329 -19.23 -32.72 17.05
C SER A 329 -20.37 -33.01 16.09
N VAL A 330 -21.60 -33.17 16.61
CA VAL A 330 -22.80 -33.51 15.82
C VAL A 330 -23.96 -32.63 16.27
N ALA A 331 -24.82 -32.24 15.33
CA ALA A 331 -26.00 -31.44 15.62
C ALA A 331 -27.11 -32.31 16.23
N VAL A 332 -27.69 -31.85 17.32
CA VAL A 332 -28.83 -32.46 17.98
C VAL A 332 -30.09 -31.76 17.46
N VAL A 333 -30.99 -32.55 16.87
CA VAL A 333 -32.16 -32.04 16.16
C VAL A 333 -33.41 -32.83 16.56
N ASP A 334 -34.48 -32.14 16.93
CA ASP A 334 -35.80 -32.75 17.17
C ASP A 334 -36.70 -32.48 15.96
N GLY A 335 -36.91 -33.51 15.12
CA GLY A 335 -37.55 -33.37 13.83
C GLY A 335 -36.79 -32.45 12.88
N THR A 336 -37.08 -31.17 12.84
CA THR A 336 -36.36 -30.17 12.08
C THR A 336 -35.80 -29.06 12.97
N ALA A 337 -36.17 -29.02 14.26
CA ALA A 337 -35.74 -27.99 15.18
C ALA A 337 -34.31 -28.25 15.67
N TYR A 338 -33.42 -27.28 15.54
CA TYR A 338 -32.08 -27.33 16.09
C TYR A 338 -32.11 -27.09 17.58
N LEU A 339 -31.54 -28.00 18.36
CA LEU A 339 -31.48 -27.91 19.83
C LEU A 339 -30.07 -27.58 20.35
N GLY A 340 -29.03 -27.91 19.60
CA GLY A 340 -27.65 -27.66 20.00
C GLY A 340 -26.65 -28.59 19.30
N MET A 341 -25.37 -28.39 19.61
CA MET A 341 -24.29 -29.30 19.21
C MET A 341 -23.86 -30.13 20.40
N ILE A 342 -23.62 -31.41 20.18
CA ILE A 342 -22.94 -32.28 21.16
C ILE A 342 -21.53 -32.58 20.67
N SER A 343 -20.53 -32.44 21.55
CA SER A 343 -19.13 -32.68 21.19
C SER A 343 -18.50 -33.77 22.06
N LEU A 344 -17.41 -34.35 21.53
CA LEU A 344 -16.60 -35.32 22.26
C LEU A 344 -16.06 -34.74 23.59
N SER A 345 -15.77 -33.45 23.65
CA SER A 345 -15.26 -32.79 24.86
C SER A 345 -16.27 -32.81 25.99
N GLU A 346 -17.56 -32.59 25.70
CA GLU A 346 -18.63 -32.60 26.70
C GLU A 346 -18.87 -34.03 27.26
N VAL A 347 -18.86 -35.01 26.36
CA VAL A 347 -19.04 -36.42 26.74
C VAL A 347 -17.83 -36.98 27.50
N SER A 348 -16.61 -36.53 27.18
CA SER A 348 -15.38 -36.99 27.87
C SER A 348 -15.32 -36.59 29.34
N ALA A 349 -16.15 -35.63 29.76
CA ALA A 349 -16.29 -35.23 31.17
C ALA A 349 -17.18 -36.18 31.99
N LEU A 350 -17.95 -37.07 31.33
CA LEU A 350 -18.87 -37.99 31.99
C LEU A 350 -18.18 -39.34 32.27
N GLU A 351 -18.59 -39.94 33.40
CA GLU A 351 -18.18 -41.32 33.70
C GLU A 351 -18.79 -42.31 32.71
N ARG A 352 -17.97 -43.25 32.17
CA ARG A 352 -18.44 -44.21 31.17
C ARG A 352 -19.61 -45.08 31.61
N SER A 353 -19.75 -45.29 32.92
CA SER A 353 -20.88 -46.01 33.51
C SER A 353 -22.24 -45.37 33.35
N THR A 354 -22.29 -44.08 33.06
CA THR A 354 -23.54 -43.30 32.91
C THR A 354 -23.97 -43.12 31.44
N TRP A 355 -23.18 -43.55 30.47
CA TRP A 355 -23.39 -43.31 29.06
C TRP A 355 -24.68 -43.94 28.50
N ASP A 356 -25.05 -45.13 29.00
CA ASP A 356 -26.24 -45.82 28.55
C ASP A 356 -27.55 -45.21 29.10
N ASP A 357 -27.46 -44.47 30.22
CA ASP A 357 -28.62 -43.89 30.90
C ASP A 357 -28.72 -42.37 30.70
N THR A 358 -27.72 -41.73 30.07
CA THR A 358 -27.70 -40.28 29.87
C THR A 358 -28.16 -39.92 28.45
N GLU A 359 -29.22 -39.16 28.31
CA GLU A 359 -29.72 -38.64 27.05
C GLU A 359 -28.87 -37.43 26.59
N VAL A 360 -28.51 -37.36 25.29
CA VAL A 360 -27.73 -36.30 24.68
C VAL A 360 -28.38 -34.93 24.90
N GLY A 361 -29.72 -34.85 24.82
CA GLY A 361 -30.47 -33.62 25.00
C GLY A 361 -30.25 -32.95 26.36
N THR A 362 -29.90 -33.71 27.42
CA THR A 362 -29.66 -33.17 28.75
C THR A 362 -28.31 -32.43 28.90
N LEU A 363 -27.40 -32.64 27.96
CA LEU A 363 -26.05 -32.07 27.96
C LEU A 363 -25.96 -30.77 27.16
N LEU A 364 -27.02 -30.42 26.45
CA LEU A 364 -26.99 -29.27 25.54
C LEU A 364 -26.97 -27.93 26.33
N SER A 365 -26.28 -26.96 25.74
CA SER A 365 -26.34 -25.58 26.22
C SER A 365 -27.75 -24.99 26.04
N PRO A 366 -28.24 -24.20 27.01
CA PRO A 366 -29.55 -23.56 26.89
C PRO A 366 -29.62 -22.47 25.80
N ASP A 367 -28.49 -21.95 25.36
CA ASP A 367 -28.38 -20.97 24.27
C ASP A 367 -27.41 -21.50 23.20
N PRO A 368 -27.92 -22.36 22.29
CA PRO A 368 -27.07 -23.02 21.29
C PRO A 368 -26.61 -22.04 20.22
N LEU A 369 -25.31 -22.01 19.97
CA LEU A 369 -24.72 -21.20 18.90
C LEU A 369 -25.16 -21.75 17.53
N ALA A 370 -25.71 -20.86 16.67
CA ALA A 370 -26.03 -21.18 15.29
C ALA A 370 -25.79 -19.99 14.37
N ALA A 371 -25.27 -20.25 13.20
CA ALA A 371 -25.14 -19.25 12.13
C ALA A 371 -26.45 -19.14 11.32
N ARG A 372 -26.65 -18.01 10.72
CA ARG A 372 -27.74 -17.79 9.75
C ARG A 372 -27.21 -17.86 8.32
N PRO A 373 -28.02 -18.27 7.34
CA PRO A 373 -27.63 -18.33 5.93
C PRO A 373 -27.15 -16.98 5.37
N THR A 374 -27.57 -15.87 5.99
CA THR A 374 -27.20 -14.51 5.61
C THR A 374 -25.85 -14.07 6.16
N TRP A 375 -25.26 -14.83 7.07
CA TRP A 375 -23.91 -14.55 7.57
C TRP A 375 -22.89 -14.74 6.48
N THR A 376 -21.79 -13.98 6.56
CA THR A 376 -20.60 -14.23 5.75
C THR A 376 -19.74 -15.32 6.38
N LEU A 377 -18.88 -15.97 5.60
CA LEU A 377 -17.89 -16.90 6.16
C LEU A 377 -17.00 -16.25 7.22
N ARG A 378 -16.76 -14.93 7.11
CA ARG A 378 -16.04 -14.17 8.14
C ARG A 378 -16.77 -14.15 9.48
N ASP A 379 -18.07 -13.89 9.44
CA ASP A 379 -18.90 -13.85 10.66
C ASP A 379 -18.92 -15.23 11.33
N ALA A 380 -19.00 -16.28 10.51
CA ALA A 380 -19.00 -17.66 11.00
C ALA A 380 -17.65 -18.05 11.65
N VAL A 381 -16.52 -17.73 10.98
CA VAL A 381 -15.19 -18.00 11.54
C VAL A 381 -14.97 -17.22 12.83
N ALA A 382 -15.36 -15.95 12.89
CA ALA A 382 -15.26 -15.15 14.10
C ALA A 382 -16.10 -15.74 15.25
N ALA A 383 -17.28 -16.27 14.97
CA ALA A 383 -18.12 -16.96 15.96
C ALA A 383 -17.50 -18.28 16.43
N MET A 384 -16.90 -19.06 15.52
CA MET A 384 -16.16 -20.29 15.87
C MET A 384 -14.98 -20.00 16.79
N GLU A 385 -14.16 -18.97 16.46
CA GLU A 385 -13.01 -18.56 17.27
C GLU A 385 -13.43 -18.06 18.65
N GLN A 386 -14.51 -17.24 18.74
CA GLN A 386 -14.99 -16.71 20.02
C GLN A 386 -15.55 -17.79 20.95
N SER A 387 -16.11 -18.84 20.39
CA SER A 387 -16.75 -19.92 21.13
C SER A 387 -15.90 -21.18 21.24
N ASP A 388 -14.68 -21.17 20.69
CA ASP A 388 -13.73 -22.30 20.67
C ASP A 388 -14.35 -23.58 20.10
N VAL A 389 -15.06 -23.45 18.96
CA VAL A 389 -15.72 -24.57 18.27
C VAL A 389 -15.22 -24.72 16.84
N ASP A 390 -15.02 -25.96 16.39
CA ASP A 390 -14.55 -26.27 15.03
C ASP A 390 -15.69 -26.43 14.02
N VAL A 391 -16.91 -26.59 14.48
CA VAL A 391 -18.11 -26.82 13.67
C VAL A 391 -19.26 -25.94 14.17
N LEU A 392 -19.94 -25.29 13.25
CA LEU A 392 -21.04 -24.39 13.53
C LEU A 392 -22.31 -24.90 12.80
N ALA A 393 -23.39 -25.04 13.55
CA ALA A 393 -24.68 -25.33 12.95
C ALA A 393 -25.23 -24.11 12.20
N VAL A 394 -25.96 -24.34 11.13
CA VAL A 394 -26.66 -23.30 10.35
C VAL A 394 -28.16 -23.54 10.43
N THR A 395 -28.90 -22.50 10.84
CA THR A 395 -30.37 -22.56 11.00
C THR A 395 -31.05 -21.47 10.18
N ASP A 396 -32.30 -21.73 9.77
CA ASP A 396 -33.13 -20.71 9.15
C ASP A 396 -33.69 -19.68 10.18
N ALA A 397 -34.55 -18.79 9.69
CA ALA A 397 -35.16 -17.75 10.54
C ALA A 397 -36.12 -18.33 11.59
N GLU A 398 -36.66 -19.52 11.33
CA GLU A 398 -37.56 -20.25 12.20
C GLU A 398 -36.85 -21.20 13.17
N GLY A 399 -35.50 -21.27 13.15
CA GLY A 399 -34.69 -22.14 14.01
C GLY A 399 -34.59 -23.58 13.52
N ARG A 400 -34.96 -23.85 12.26
CA ARG A 400 -34.82 -25.18 11.68
C ARG A 400 -33.39 -25.42 11.22
N PHE A 401 -32.89 -26.61 11.46
CA PHE A 401 -31.55 -27.02 11.04
C PHE A 401 -31.46 -27.13 9.51
N ILE A 402 -30.44 -26.55 8.92
CA ILE A 402 -30.16 -26.60 7.48
C ILE A 402 -28.92 -27.46 7.18
N GLY A 403 -27.91 -27.40 8.02
CA GLY A 403 -26.65 -28.09 7.84
C GLY A 403 -25.57 -27.60 8.79
N THR A 404 -24.33 -27.97 8.54
CA THR A 404 -23.18 -27.51 9.32
C THR A 404 -22.14 -26.81 8.45
N LEU A 405 -21.30 -26.01 9.07
CA LEU A 405 -20.13 -25.41 8.49
C LEU A 405 -18.93 -25.74 9.38
N SER A 406 -17.92 -26.37 8.83
CA SER A 406 -16.64 -26.64 9.49
C SER A 406 -15.51 -25.83 8.88
N ALA A 407 -14.40 -25.70 9.61
CA ALA A 407 -13.17 -25.11 9.07
C ALA A 407 -12.66 -25.87 7.83
N ASP A 408 -12.82 -27.19 7.80
CA ASP A 408 -12.43 -28.04 6.66
C ASP A 408 -13.27 -27.73 5.42
N ASP A 409 -14.58 -27.41 5.56
CA ASP A 409 -15.44 -27.09 4.43
C ASP A 409 -15.06 -25.74 3.82
N ILE A 410 -14.66 -24.79 4.65
CA ILE A 410 -14.13 -23.50 4.19
C ILE A 410 -12.83 -23.70 3.41
N LEU A 411 -11.93 -24.56 3.89
CA LEU A 411 -10.67 -24.88 3.21
C LEU A 411 -10.91 -25.61 1.87
N LYS A 412 -11.84 -26.56 1.82
CA LYS A 412 -12.22 -27.23 0.57
C LYS A 412 -12.80 -26.28 -0.46
N LEU A 413 -13.66 -25.35 -0.01
CA LEU A 413 -14.17 -24.29 -0.87
C LEU A 413 -13.03 -23.42 -1.43
N ASP A 414 -12.04 -23.10 -0.60
CA ASP A 414 -10.84 -22.36 -0.99
C ASP A 414 -10.08 -23.09 -2.10
N GLU A 415 -9.85 -24.36 -1.96
CA GLU A 415 -9.15 -25.23 -2.93
C GLU A 415 -9.91 -25.30 -4.27
N ILE A 416 -11.22 -25.52 -4.25
CA ILE A 416 -12.08 -25.57 -5.46
C ILE A 416 -12.05 -24.23 -6.20
N LEU A 417 -12.10 -23.10 -5.48
CA LEU A 417 -12.08 -21.77 -6.09
C LEU A 417 -10.68 -21.42 -6.65
N ASP A 418 -9.59 -21.93 -6.05
CA ASP A 418 -8.24 -21.78 -6.61
C ASP A 418 -8.05 -22.56 -7.91
N GLU A 419 -8.57 -23.78 -7.99
CA GLU A 419 -8.50 -24.60 -9.20
C GLU A 419 -9.33 -24.02 -10.36
N THR A 420 -10.45 -23.38 -10.07
CA THR A 420 -11.34 -22.80 -11.07
C THR A 420 -10.98 -21.38 -11.49
N GLY A 421 -9.93 -20.76 -10.89
CA GLY A 421 -9.44 -19.43 -11.25
C GLY A 421 -10.38 -18.29 -10.84
N GLY A 422 -11.19 -18.50 -9.83
CA GLY A 422 -12.18 -17.57 -9.28
C GLY A 422 -11.58 -16.51 -8.33
#